data_9200a9c2a3ce4d46b29dc568b46ea1e8
#
_entry.id   9200a9c2a3ce4d46b29dc568b46ea1e8
#
_cell.length_a   1.000
_cell.length_b   1.000
_cell.length_c   1.000
_cell.angle_alpha   90.00
_cell.angle_beta   90.00
_cell.angle_gamma   90.00
#
_symmetry.space_group_name_H-M   'P 1'
#
loop_
_entity.id
_entity.type
_entity.pdbx_description
1 polymer ?
#
loop_
_entity_poly.entity_id
_entity_poly.type
_entity_poly.pdbx_seq_one_letter_code
_entity_poly.pdbx_strand_id
1 'polypeptide(L)'
;MEKKIINTPDAPEPIGPYNQAILAGNMLFISGQVAINPKNNLVEARDIFEETHQVMHNLRAVLHAAGLDFKNVVKTTIFLTDMSFFTSVNEVYGKYFTGEFPARETVAVKALPKNVNVEISMTAVTS
;
A
#
# COMPACT_ATOMS: atom_id res chain seq x y z
N MET A 1 -6.38 0.70 25.17
CA MET A 1 -5.41 1.11 24.17
C MET A 1 -6.05 2.12 23.22
N GLU A 2 -5.42 3.25 23.05
CA GLU A 2 -5.92 4.29 22.15
C GLU A 2 -5.72 3.89 20.70
N LYS A 3 -6.69 4.24 19.88
CA LYS A 3 -6.56 4.19 18.42
C LYS A 3 -6.43 5.61 17.90
N LYS A 4 -5.50 5.83 17.00
CA LYS A 4 -5.35 7.11 16.33
C LYS A 4 -5.58 6.92 14.83
N ILE A 5 -6.48 7.73 14.28
CA ILE A 5 -6.75 7.71 12.84
C ILE A 5 -5.64 8.46 12.13
N ILE A 6 -5.08 7.86 11.10
CA ILE A 6 -4.07 8.47 10.24
C ILE A 6 -4.70 8.68 8.86
N ASN A 7 -4.76 9.93 8.43
CA ASN A 7 -5.24 10.30 7.10
C ASN A 7 -4.32 11.37 6.52
N THR A 8 -4.15 11.35 5.22
CA THR A 8 -3.34 12.35 4.52
C THR A 8 -3.95 12.65 3.15
N PRO A 9 -3.93 13.90 2.68
CA PRO A 9 -4.36 14.24 1.32
C PRO A 9 -3.37 13.76 0.26
N ASP A 10 -2.18 13.28 0.66
CA ASP A 10 -1.15 12.77 -0.25
C ASP A 10 -1.36 11.31 -0.65
N ALA A 11 -2.42 10.70 -0.14
CA ALA A 11 -2.87 9.36 -0.54
C ALA A 11 -4.36 9.43 -0.87
N PRO A 12 -4.90 8.46 -1.62
CA PRO A 12 -6.32 8.49 -1.99
C PRO A 12 -7.25 8.47 -0.79
N GLU A 13 -8.32 9.27 -0.84
CA GLU A 13 -9.35 9.22 0.17
C GLU A 13 -10.04 7.85 0.18
N PRO A 14 -10.44 7.35 1.36
CA PRO A 14 -11.19 6.09 1.42
C PRO A 14 -12.47 6.17 0.57
N ILE A 15 -12.70 5.09 -0.18
CA ILE A 15 -13.89 4.97 -1.03
C ILE A 15 -15.03 4.22 -0.34
N GLY A 16 -14.97 4.07 0.98
CA GLY A 16 -15.96 3.38 1.77
C GLY A 16 -15.79 3.69 3.26
N PRO A 17 -16.46 2.94 4.14
CA PRO A 17 -16.43 3.19 5.58
C PRO A 17 -15.16 2.62 6.24
N TYR A 18 -14.01 3.19 5.90
CA TYR A 18 -12.73 2.81 6.50
C TYR A 18 -11.78 4.00 6.47
N ASN A 19 -10.68 3.91 7.20
CA ASN A 19 -9.64 4.93 7.23
C ASN A 19 -8.42 4.46 6.44
N GLN A 20 -7.56 5.38 6.04
CA GLN A 20 -6.31 5.02 5.36
C GLN A 20 -5.44 4.17 6.27
N ALA A 21 -5.32 4.54 7.55
CA ALA A 21 -4.57 3.75 8.51
C ALA A 21 -5.03 4.03 9.94
N ILE A 22 -4.73 3.08 10.81
CA ILE A 22 -4.99 3.17 12.25
C ILE A 22 -3.69 2.87 12.99
N LEU A 23 -3.30 3.78 13.87
CA LEU A 23 -2.21 3.55 14.80
C LEU A 23 -2.81 3.06 16.11
N ALA A 24 -2.47 1.83 16.50
CA ALA A 24 -2.94 1.22 17.73
C ALA A 24 -1.72 0.79 18.54
N GLY A 25 -1.46 1.48 19.67
CA GLY A 25 -0.23 1.26 20.42
C GLY A 25 0.97 1.63 19.54
N ASN A 26 1.87 0.68 19.33
CA ASN A 26 3.05 0.87 18.49
C ASN A 26 2.90 0.26 17.10
N MET A 27 1.69 -0.12 16.70
CA MET A 27 1.44 -0.75 15.40
C MET A 27 0.57 0.11 14.51
N LEU A 28 1.01 0.27 13.27
CA LEU A 28 0.26 0.99 12.25
C LEU A 28 -0.31 -0.04 11.27
N PHE A 29 -1.63 -0.02 11.10
CA PHE A 29 -2.34 -0.88 10.16
C PHE A 29 -2.79 -0.01 8.98
N ILE A 30 -2.27 -0.30 7.79
CA ILE A 30 -2.56 0.49 6.59
C ILE A 30 -3.51 -0.29 5.69
N SER A 31 -4.64 0.34 5.34
CA SER A 31 -5.61 -0.23 4.42
C SER A 31 -4.99 -0.48 3.04
N GLY A 32 -5.52 -1.45 2.33
CA GLY A 32 -5.07 -1.76 0.98
C GLY A 32 -5.08 -0.53 0.08
N GLN A 33 -3.94 -0.28 -0.58
CA GLN A 33 -3.80 0.84 -1.50
C GLN A 33 -3.81 0.32 -2.93
N VAL A 34 -4.54 1.04 -3.78
CA VAL A 34 -4.58 0.79 -5.22
C VAL A 34 -4.02 2.02 -5.94
N ALA A 35 -3.80 1.91 -7.25
CA ALA A 35 -3.06 2.92 -8.01
C ALA A 35 -3.90 4.15 -8.38
N ILE A 36 -4.63 4.71 -7.42
CA ILE A 36 -5.37 5.95 -7.60
C ILE A 36 -4.39 7.11 -7.34
N ASN A 37 -4.33 8.05 -8.28
CA ASN A 37 -3.57 9.28 -8.09
C ASN A 37 -4.36 10.21 -7.16
N PRO A 38 -3.84 10.57 -5.98
CA PRO A 38 -4.60 11.39 -5.03
C PRO A 38 -4.86 12.82 -5.51
N LYS A 39 -4.13 13.30 -6.51
CA LYS A 39 -4.30 14.66 -7.03
C LYS A 39 -5.55 14.80 -7.89
N ASN A 40 -5.93 13.78 -8.62
CA ASN A 40 -7.08 13.84 -9.54
C ASN A 40 -8.07 12.70 -9.33
N ASN A 41 -7.77 11.77 -8.42
CA ASN A 41 -8.64 10.65 -8.08
C ASN A 41 -8.84 9.65 -9.25
N LEU A 42 -7.88 9.58 -10.17
CA LEU A 42 -7.93 8.70 -11.33
C LEU A 42 -6.87 7.61 -11.26
N VAL A 43 -7.15 6.49 -11.91
CA VAL A 43 -6.16 5.43 -12.17
C VAL A 43 -5.57 5.73 -13.54
N GLU A 44 -4.32 6.18 -13.57
CA GLU A 44 -3.66 6.64 -14.78
C GLU A 44 -2.53 5.74 -15.25
N ALA A 45 -2.18 4.72 -14.45
CA ALA A 45 -1.07 3.84 -14.78
C ALA A 45 -1.30 3.13 -16.12
N ARG A 46 -0.27 3.11 -16.97
CA ARG A 46 -0.35 2.54 -18.33
C ARG A 46 0.13 1.10 -18.37
N ASP A 47 0.84 0.65 -17.33
CA ASP A 47 1.33 -0.72 -17.22
C ASP A 47 1.47 -1.10 -15.75
N ILE A 48 1.82 -2.36 -15.50
CA ILE A 48 1.91 -2.87 -14.14
C ILE A 48 3.05 -2.22 -13.34
N PHE A 49 4.10 -1.75 -14.00
CA PHE A 49 5.21 -1.06 -13.33
C PHE A 49 4.75 0.28 -12.78
N GLU A 50 4.10 1.09 -13.60
CA GLU A 50 3.54 2.39 -13.18
C GLU A 50 2.49 2.20 -12.10
N GLU A 51 1.65 1.19 -12.26
CA GLU A 51 0.60 0.88 -11.30
C GLU A 51 1.20 0.57 -9.93
N THR A 52 2.20 -0.30 -9.89
CA THR A 52 2.84 -0.70 -8.64
C THR A 52 3.57 0.48 -7.99
N HIS A 53 4.23 1.32 -8.79
CA HIS A 53 4.88 2.53 -8.27
C HIS A 53 3.86 3.46 -7.60
N GLN A 54 2.70 3.68 -8.23
CA GLN A 54 1.66 4.54 -7.64
C GLN A 54 1.16 3.96 -6.32
N VAL A 55 0.96 2.64 -6.25
CA VAL A 55 0.56 1.98 -5.01
C VAL A 55 1.59 2.22 -3.92
N MET A 56 2.87 2.04 -4.23
CA MET A 56 3.96 2.24 -3.26
C MET A 56 4.07 3.71 -2.83
N HIS A 57 3.86 4.66 -3.74
CA HIS A 57 3.83 6.08 -3.41
C HIS A 57 2.68 6.39 -2.43
N ASN A 58 1.52 5.80 -2.65
CA ASN A 58 0.38 5.99 -1.76
C ASN A 58 0.67 5.41 -0.37
N LEU A 59 1.27 4.24 -0.31
CA LEU A 59 1.68 3.63 0.97
C LEU A 59 2.72 4.49 1.69
N ARG A 60 3.70 5.03 0.95
CA ARG A 60 4.71 5.92 1.53
C ARG A 60 4.06 7.16 2.16
N ALA A 61 3.09 7.76 1.46
CA ALA A 61 2.41 8.94 1.98
C ALA A 61 1.71 8.66 3.30
N VAL A 62 1.05 7.49 3.42
CA VAL A 62 0.39 7.10 4.66
C VAL A 62 1.42 6.84 5.76
N LEU A 63 2.51 6.13 5.45
CA LEU A 63 3.59 5.89 6.41
C LEU A 63 4.15 7.22 6.91
N HIS A 64 4.46 8.15 6.01
CA HIS A 64 5.00 9.47 6.38
C HIS A 64 4.02 10.27 7.25
N ALA A 65 2.73 10.15 7.00
CA ALA A 65 1.72 10.82 7.83
C ALA A 65 1.76 10.33 9.27
N ALA A 66 2.22 9.10 9.48
CA ALA A 66 2.39 8.51 10.82
C ALA A 66 3.82 8.70 11.37
N GLY A 67 4.69 9.40 10.63
CA GLY A 67 6.09 9.59 11.03
C GLY A 67 6.96 8.36 10.80
N LEU A 68 6.54 7.46 9.91
CA LEU A 68 7.24 6.21 9.63
C LEU A 68 7.69 6.15 8.17
N ASP A 69 8.41 5.09 7.83
CA ASP A 69 8.86 4.84 6.46
C ASP A 69 8.85 3.32 6.21
N PHE A 70 9.24 2.91 5.01
CA PHE A 70 9.24 1.48 4.64
C PHE A 70 10.11 0.63 5.58
N LYS A 71 11.16 1.18 6.16
CA LYS A 71 11.99 0.45 7.15
C LYS A 71 11.20 0.01 8.38
N ASN A 72 10.05 0.62 8.63
CA ASN A 72 9.20 0.29 9.78
C ASN A 72 8.19 -0.81 9.46
N VAL A 73 8.04 -1.18 8.18
CA VAL A 73 7.07 -2.17 7.74
C VAL A 73 7.54 -3.58 8.14
N VAL A 74 6.65 -4.33 8.79
CA VAL A 74 6.94 -5.70 9.23
C VAL A 74 6.15 -6.75 8.48
N LYS A 75 5.03 -6.36 7.87
CA LYS A 75 4.17 -7.28 7.13
C LYS A 75 3.56 -6.59 5.93
N THR A 76 3.57 -7.28 4.79
CA THR A 76 2.93 -6.84 3.55
C THR A 76 2.03 -7.93 3.02
N THR A 77 0.87 -7.57 2.49
CA THR A 77 0.02 -8.46 1.71
C THR A 77 -0.17 -7.85 0.34
N ILE A 78 0.13 -8.62 -0.71
CA ILE A 78 -0.05 -8.20 -2.09
C ILE A 78 -1.14 -9.04 -2.73
N PHE A 79 -2.15 -8.36 -3.29
CA PHE A 79 -3.24 -8.97 -4.04
C PHE A 79 -3.04 -8.65 -5.51
N LEU A 80 -3.06 -9.66 -6.37
CA LEU A 80 -2.93 -9.53 -7.82
C LEU A 80 -4.16 -10.11 -8.50
N THR A 81 -4.55 -9.56 -9.64
CA THR A 81 -5.62 -10.16 -10.43
C THR A 81 -5.10 -11.31 -11.29
N ASP A 82 -3.78 -11.42 -11.47
CA ASP A 82 -3.16 -12.48 -12.27
C ASP A 82 -1.73 -12.67 -11.78
N MET A 83 -1.34 -13.92 -11.53
CA MET A 83 0.02 -14.23 -11.06
C MET A 83 1.08 -13.95 -12.11
N SER A 84 0.70 -13.73 -13.37
CA SER A 84 1.66 -13.30 -14.39
C SER A 84 2.29 -11.95 -14.06
N PHE A 85 1.68 -11.15 -13.17
CA PHE A 85 2.23 -9.86 -12.72
C PHE A 85 3.26 -10.01 -11.60
N PHE A 86 3.42 -11.20 -11.04
CA PHE A 86 4.23 -11.44 -9.83
C PHE A 86 5.66 -10.89 -9.95
N THR A 87 6.36 -11.25 -11.03
CA THR A 87 7.75 -10.85 -11.23
C THR A 87 7.89 -9.33 -11.38
N SER A 88 7.02 -8.71 -12.17
CA SER A 88 7.06 -7.26 -12.40
C SER A 88 6.75 -6.47 -11.13
N VAL A 89 5.77 -6.92 -10.36
CA VAL A 89 5.42 -6.29 -9.09
C VAL A 89 6.57 -6.43 -8.09
N ASN A 90 7.19 -7.60 -8.01
CA ASN A 90 8.36 -7.82 -7.14
C ASN A 90 9.50 -6.85 -7.48
N GLU A 91 9.75 -6.63 -8.77
CA GLU A 91 10.83 -5.75 -9.21
C GLU A 91 10.62 -4.32 -8.69
N VAL A 92 9.42 -3.79 -8.84
CA VAL A 92 9.09 -2.44 -8.36
C VAL A 92 9.09 -2.40 -6.83
N TYR A 93 8.38 -3.34 -6.21
CA TYR A 93 8.24 -3.42 -4.75
C TYR A 93 9.61 -3.43 -4.06
N GLY A 94 10.53 -4.25 -4.55
CA GLY A 94 11.86 -4.40 -3.96
C GLY A 94 12.68 -3.12 -3.94
N LYS A 95 12.42 -2.18 -4.85
CA LYS A 95 13.16 -0.91 -4.92
C LYS A 95 12.88 0.01 -3.73
N TYR A 96 11.80 -0.23 -2.99
CA TYR A 96 11.41 0.62 -1.87
C TYR A 96 12.01 0.18 -0.53
N PHE A 97 12.76 -0.92 -0.53
CA PHE A 97 13.39 -1.47 0.66
C PHE A 97 14.90 -1.54 0.47
N THR A 98 15.64 -1.41 1.57
CA THR A 98 17.10 -1.42 1.53
C THR A 98 17.71 -2.74 2.02
N GLY A 99 16.91 -3.82 2.00
CA GLY A 99 17.39 -5.17 2.29
C GLY A 99 16.62 -5.91 3.35
N GLU A 100 16.23 -5.27 4.42
CA GLU A 100 15.46 -5.92 5.48
C GLU A 100 13.99 -5.99 5.10
N PHE A 101 13.66 -6.94 4.22
CA PHE A 101 12.30 -7.07 3.71
C PHE A 101 11.32 -7.53 4.78
N PRO A 102 10.08 -6.99 4.78
CA PRO A 102 9.04 -7.49 5.69
C PRO A 102 8.60 -8.91 5.32
N ALA A 103 7.93 -9.57 6.27
CA ALA A 103 7.21 -10.79 5.95
C ALA A 103 6.11 -10.47 4.94
N ARG A 104 5.81 -11.39 4.02
CA ARG A 104 4.87 -11.11 2.93
C ARG A 104 4.16 -12.36 2.44
N GLU A 105 2.91 -12.22 2.02
CA GLU A 105 2.25 -13.17 1.13
C GLU A 105 1.74 -12.43 -0.09
N THR A 106 1.64 -13.14 -1.20
CA THR A 106 1.10 -12.64 -2.46
C THR A 106 0.10 -13.66 -2.99
N VAL A 107 -1.11 -13.21 -3.26
CA VAL A 107 -2.18 -14.09 -3.73
C VAL A 107 -2.87 -13.48 -4.94
N ALA A 108 -3.37 -14.35 -5.83
CA ALA A 108 -4.22 -13.92 -6.93
C ALA A 108 -5.66 -13.92 -6.45
N VAL A 109 -6.39 -12.87 -6.83
CA VAL A 109 -7.80 -12.71 -6.49
C VAL A 109 -8.61 -12.52 -7.77
N LYS A 110 -9.93 -12.69 -7.68
CA LYS A 110 -10.81 -12.60 -8.84
C LYS A 110 -10.85 -11.19 -9.41
N ALA A 111 -10.91 -10.18 -8.56
CA ALA A 111 -11.01 -8.78 -8.97
C ALA A 111 -10.60 -7.88 -7.81
N LEU A 112 -10.28 -6.62 -8.13
CA LEU A 112 -9.91 -5.60 -7.16
C LEU A 112 -10.75 -4.34 -7.39
N PRO A 113 -10.89 -3.47 -6.37
CA PRO A 113 -11.60 -2.20 -6.53
C PRO A 113 -11.05 -1.40 -7.71
N LYS A 114 -11.92 -0.67 -8.41
CA LYS A 114 -11.56 0.15 -9.56
C LYS A 114 -10.96 -0.65 -10.73
N ASN A 115 -11.16 -1.96 -10.74
CA ASN A 115 -10.64 -2.86 -11.78
C ASN A 115 -9.12 -2.75 -11.96
N VAL A 116 -8.41 -2.44 -10.88
CA VAL A 116 -6.93 -2.41 -10.89
C VAL A 116 -6.36 -3.82 -10.88
N ASN A 117 -5.05 -3.93 -11.08
CA ASN A 117 -4.35 -5.22 -11.16
C ASN A 117 -3.60 -5.58 -9.88
N VAL A 118 -3.30 -4.59 -9.04
CA VAL A 118 -2.54 -4.81 -7.81
C VAL A 118 -3.09 -3.96 -6.67
N GLU A 119 -3.15 -4.56 -5.48
CA GLU A 119 -3.49 -3.87 -4.24
C GLU A 119 -2.53 -4.34 -3.16
N ILE A 120 -2.03 -3.42 -2.34
CA ILE A 120 -1.05 -3.75 -1.30
C ILE A 120 -1.48 -3.13 0.02
N SER A 121 -1.48 -3.94 1.09
CA SER A 121 -1.65 -3.46 2.46
C SER A 121 -0.41 -3.76 3.27
N MET A 122 -0.19 -2.98 4.32
CA MET A 122 1.00 -3.12 5.17
C MET A 122 0.67 -2.93 6.63
N THR A 123 1.50 -3.56 7.48
CA THR A 123 1.53 -3.32 8.92
C THR A 123 2.94 -2.84 9.26
N ALA A 124 3.03 -1.77 10.02
CA ALA A 124 4.31 -1.18 10.42
C ALA A 124 4.38 -1.02 11.93
N VAL A 125 5.58 -0.83 12.45
CA VAL A 125 5.80 -0.60 13.88
C VAL A 125 6.55 0.71 14.08
N THR A 126 6.28 1.40 15.19
CA THR A 126 6.82 2.74 15.43
C THR A 126 8.31 2.72 15.82
N SER A 127 8.81 1.59 16.24
CA SER A 127 10.27 1.44 16.47
C SER A 127 10.62 0.06 16.98
#